data_a7116afab74e00fd60d8ba038e6e0e2e
#
_entry.id   a7116afab74e00fd60d8ba038e6e0e2e
#
_cell.length_a   1.000
_cell.length_b   1.000
_cell.length_c   1.000
_cell.angle_alpha   90.00
_cell.angle_beta   90.00
_cell.angle_gamma   90.00
#
_symmetry.space_group_name_H-M   'P 1'
#
loop_
_entity.id
_entity.type
_entity.pdbx_description
1 polymer ?
#
loop_
_entity_poly.entity_id
_entity_poly.type
_entity_poly.pdbx_seq_one_letter_code
_entity_poly.pdbx_strand_id
1 'polypeptide(L)'
;FSREQCLEFARGSLAKVLGPEFTVVDSYPARVRLPDEPLMLVDRILSVEGPMGSLSSGRIVTEHDVLPDAWYLDGGRCPISIAIEAGQADLFLCSYLGIDQAVRGRRTYRLLDAAVTFHGRLPRPGDVVRYDIRIDRFVRQGETYLFFFQFDGTINGEPVLSMRNGCAGFFTAEEIEHS
;
A
#
# COMPACT_ATOMS: atom_id res chain seq x y z
N PHE A 1 2.73 13.38 -2.30
CA PHE A 1 2.46 13.00 -3.70
C PHE A 1 0.98 13.22 -4.01
N SER A 2 0.71 13.74 -5.19
CA SER A 2 -0.65 13.95 -5.69
C SER A 2 -1.29 12.65 -6.18
N ARG A 3 -2.62 12.70 -6.46
CA ARG A 3 -3.33 11.57 -7.08
C ARG A 3 -2.71 11.18 -8.44
N GLU A 4 -2.34 12.15 -9.26
CA GLU A 4 -1.69 11.90 -10.56
C GLU A 4 -0.36 11.15 -10.40
N GLN A 5 0.43 11.49 -9.38
CA GLN A 5 1.67 10.78 -9.08
C GLN A 5 1.40 9.36 -8.56
N CYS A 6 0.35 9.18 -7.77
CA CYS A 6 -0.09 7.84 -7.35
C CYS A 6 -0.57 6.99 -8.54
N LEU A 7 -1.26 7.58 -9.50
CA LEU A 7 -1.64 6.91 -10.76
C LEU A 7 -0.43 6.62 -11.65
N GLU A 8 0.55 7.53 -11.71
CA GLU A 8 1.83 7.25 -12.40
C GLU A 8 2.57 6.07 -11.74
N PHE A 9 2.56 6.00 -10.40
CA PHE A 9 3.09 4.85 -9.68
C PHE A 9 2.33 3.56 -10.03
N ALA A 10 1.01 3.61 -10.10
CA ALA A 10 0.17 2.44 -10.36
C ALA A 10 0.39 1.87 -11.77
N ARG A 11 0.45 2.70 -12.80
CA ARG A 11 0.42 2.27 -14.21
C ARG A 11 1.58 2.72 -15.08
N GLY A 12 2.35 3.72 -14.65
CA GLY A 12 3.41 4.34 -15.41
C GLY A 12 4.82 4.01 -14.92
N SER A 13 5.68 5.02 -14.89
CA SER A 13 7.10 4.93 -14.53
C SER A 13 7.34 5.21 -13.06
N LEU A 14 8.03 4.29 -12.40
CA LEU A 14 8.46 4.48 -11.01
C LEU A 14 9.52 5.59 -10.89
N ALA A 15 10.41 5.69 -11.87
CA ALA A 15 11.44 6.73 -11.89
C ALA A 15 10.86 8.15 -11.95
N LYS A 16 9.71 8.34 -12.60
CA LYS A 16 9.02 9.64 -12.62
C LYS A 16 8.46 10.04 -11.25
N VAL A 17 8.19 9.08 -10.39
CA VAL A 17 7.59 9.30 -9.08
C VAL A 17 8.66 9.37 -7.98
N LEU A 18 9.59 8.42 -7.96
CA LEU A 18 10.57 8.25 -6.89
C LEU A 18 11.98 8.73 -7.24
N GLY A 19 12.27 9.00 -8.50
CA GLY A 19 13.56 9.52 -8.94
C GLY A 19 14.35 8.60 -9.86
N PRO A 20 15.44 9.12 -10.47
CA PRO A 20 16.20 8.42 -11.51
C PRO A 20 16.86 7.13 -11.07
N GLU A 21 17.13 6.97 -9.78
CA GLU A 21 17.65 5.72 -9.18
C GLU A 21 16.72 4.51 -9.35
N PHE A 22 15.44 4.77 -9.63
CA PHE A 22 14.43 3.74 -9.91
C PHE A 22 14.26 3.40 -11.40
N THR A 23 15.03 4.01 -12.29
CA THR A 23 14.93 3.77 -13.74
C THR A 23 15.10 2.29 -14.11
N VAL A 24 15.98 1.58 -13.42
CA VAL A 24 16.18 0.14 -13.65
C VAL A 24 14.90 -0.67 -13.35
N VAL A 25 14.11 -0.24 -12.38
CA VAL A 25 12.87 -0.92 -11.99
C VAL A 25 11.83 -0.88 -13.12
N ASP A 26 11.78 0.21 -13.86
CA ASP A 26 10.85 0.35 -15.00
C ASP A 26 11.18 -0.63 -16.15
N SER A 27 12.38 -1.21 -16.17
CA SER A 27 12.79 -2.23 -17.13
C SER A 27 12.45 -3.66 -16.71
N TYR A 28 12.04 -3.88 -15.46
CA TYR A 28 11.72 -5.22 -14.97
C TYR A 28 10.37 -5.72 -15.51
N PRO A 29 10.21 -7.04 -15.70
CA PRO A 29 8.97 -7.62 -16.20
C PRO A 29 7.77 -7.41 -15.27
N ALA A 30 8.03 -7.24 -13.98
CA ALA A 30 7.04 -6.93 -12.96
C ALA A 30 7.66 -6.05 -11.87
N ARG A 31 6.85 -5.25 -11.22
CA ARG A 31 7.22 -4.46 -10.04
C ARG A 31 6.03 -4.29 -9.11
N VAL A 32 6.25 -3.82 -7.91
CA VAL A 32 5.18 -3.44 -6.99
C VAL A 32 4.41 -2.25 -7.55
N ARG A 33 3.09 -2.31 -7.45
CA ARG A 33 2.18 -1.27 -7.92
C ARG A 33 1.07 -1.04 -6.89
N LEU A 34 0.58 0.18 -6.82
CA LEU A 34 -0.76 0.41 -6.30
C LEU A 34 -1.78 -0.13 -7.30
N PRO A 35 -2.98 -0.53 -6.86
CA PRO A 35 -4.06 -0.83 -7.80
C PRO A 35 -4.34 0.37 -8.71
N ASP A 36 -4.66 0.11 -9.97
CA ASP A 36 -5.16 1.15 -10.89
C ASP A 36 -6.66 1.40 -10.65
N GLU A 37 -7.21 2.38 -11.32
CA GLU A 37 -8.65 2.64 -11.25
C GLU A 37 -9.48 1.41 -11.70
N PRO A 38 -10.60 1.13 -11.04
CA PRO A 38 -11.28 1.95 -10.03
C PRO A 38 -10.79 1.75 -8.59
N LEU A 39 -9.85 0.83 -8.33
CA LEU A 39 -9.34 0.52 -6.98
C LEU A 39 -8.20 1.44 -6.52
N MET A 40 -7.89 2.49 -7.25
CA MET A 40 -6.90 3.49 -6.85
C MET A 40 -7.50 4.39 -5.76
N LEU A 41 -7.33 3.97 -4.50
CA LEU A 41 -7.95 4.58 -3.32
C LEU A 41 -6.98 5.47 -2.52
N VAL A 42 -5.81 5.78 -3.06
CA VAL A 42 -4.86 6.72 -2.48
C VAL A 42 -4.98 8.06 -3.19
N ASP A 43 -5.75 8.97 -2.63
CA ASP A 43 -5.99 10.28 -3.26
C ASP A 43 -4.79 11.21 -3.11
N ARG A 44 -4.01 11.05 -2.02
CA ARG A 44 -2.74 11.74 -1.81
C ARG A 44 -1.88 11.06 -0.76
N ILE A 45 -0.58 11.21 -0.90
CA ILE A 45 0.41 10.81 0.08
C ILE A 45 0.95 12.08 0.73
N LEU A 46 0.77 12.20 2.05
CA LEU A 46 1.16 13.38 2.82
C LEU A 46 2.64 13.34 3.21
N SER A 47 3.14 12.16 3.58
CA SER A 47 4.55 11.95 3.93
C SER A 47 5.00 10.54 3.66
N VAL A 48 6.29 10.38 3.37
CA VAL A 48 6.99 9.10 3.31
C VAL A 48 8.27 9.26 4.13
N GLU A 49 8.48 8.37 5.08
CA GLU A 49 9.61 8.40 6.00
C GLU A 49 10.36 7.06 5.97
N GLY A 50 11.67 7.13 6.08
CA GLY A 50 12.57 5.98 6.07
C GLY A 50 13.71 6.16 5.08
N PRO A 51 14.81 5.41 5.24
CA PRO A 51 15.94 5.48 4.30
C PRO A 51 15.59 4.80 2.98
N MET A 52 15.50 5.57 1.90
CA MET A 52 15.19 5.06 0.55
C MET A 52 16.14 3.91 0.16
N GLY A 53 15.59 2.82 -0.38
CA GLY A 53 16.37 1.68 -0.86
C GLY A 53 17.00 0.79 0.21
N SER A 54 16.69 1.00 1.49
CA SER A 54 17.37 0.35 2.62
C SER A 54 16.81 -1.02 3.03
N LEU A 55 15.58 -1.37 2.59
CA LEU A 55 14.83 -2.54 3.09
C LEU A 55 14.71 -2.56 4.63
N SER A 56 14.60 -1.40 5.22
CA SER A 56 14.43 -1.21 6.67
C SER A 56 13.01 -0.77 7.01
N SER A 57 12.79 -0.29 8.22
CA SER A 57 11.51 0.28 8.64
C SER A 57 11.19 1.58 7.89
N GLY A 58 9.92 1.86 7.74
CA GLY A 58 9.43 3.10 7.14
C GLY A 58 7.99 3.39 7.51
N ARG A 59 7.54 4.59 7.15
CA ARG A 59 6.19 5.09 7.41
C ARG A 59 5.67 5.86 6.22
N ILE A 60 4.42 5.71 5.93
CA ILE A 60 3.70 6.49 4.91
C ILE A 60 2.36 6.94 5.48
N VAL A 61 2.01 8.20 5.24
CA VAL A 61 0.70 8.75 5.62
C VAL A 61 -0.05 9.13 4.36
N THR A 62 -1.26 8.59 4.21
CA THR A 62 -2.10 8.77 3.03
C THR A 62 -3.50 9.22 3.40
N GLU A 63 -4.23 9.72 2.42
CA GLU A 63 -5.65 10.05 2.56
C GLU A 63 -6.46 9.49 1.40
N HIS A 64 -7.68 9.06 1.73
CA HIS A 64 -8.73 8.66 0.80
C HIS A 64 -9.97 9.51 1.00
N ASP A 65 -10.47 10.12 -0.07
CA ASP A 65 -11.69 10.92 -0.08
C ASP A 65 -12.89 10.04 -0.44
N VAL A 66 -13.88 9.96 0.46
CA VAL A 66 -15.14 9.27 0.17
C VAL A 66 -16.07 10.22 -0.58
N LEU A 67 -16.14 10.07 -1.90
CA LEU A 67 -16.94 10.93 -2.77
C LEU A 67 -18.43 10.54 -2.73
N PRO A 68 -19.35 11.51 -2.98
CA PRO A 68 -20.80 11.24 -2.99
C PRO A 68 -21.25 10.22 -4.03
N ASP A 69 -20.54 10.11 -5.15
CA ASP A 69 -20.82 9.23 -6.27
C ASP A 69 -19.83 8.07 -6.39
N ALA A 70 -19.09 7.77 -5.32
CA ALA A 70 -18.13 6.67 -5.33
C ALA A 70 -18.81 5.34 -5.68
N TRP A 71 -18.23 4.63 -6.64
CA TRP A 71 -18.78 3.39 -7.21
C TRP A 71 -18.99 2.28 -6.19
N TYR A 72 -18.24 2.30 -5.09
CA TYR A 72 -18.26 1.24 -4.07
C TYR A 72 -19.30 1.46 -2.97
N LEU A 73 -20.00 2.59 -2.94
CA LEU A 73 -20.92 2.90 -1.84
C LEU A 73 -22.07 1.89 -1.77
N ASP A 74 -22.31 1.37 -0.58
CA ASP A 74 -23.42 0.51 -0.24
C ASP A 74 -24.24 1.13 0.91
N GLY A 75 -25.50 1.44 0.64
CA GLY A 75 -26.38 2.13 1.59
C GLY A 75 -25.78 3.45 2.11
N GLY A 76 -25.06 4.19 1.26
CA GLY A 76 -24.40 5.46 1.61
C GLY A 76 -23.17 5.30 2.52
N ARG A 77 -22.56 4.12 2.55
CA ARG A 77 -21.38 3.81 3.36
C ARG A 77 -20.28 3.14 2.52
N CYS A 78 -19.04 3.41 2.89
CA CYS A 78 -17.88 2.69 2.36
C CYS A 78 -17.90 1.25 2.90
N PRO A 79 -17.89 0.22 2.05
CA PRO A 79 -17.80 -1.17 2.52
C PRO A 79 -16.51 -1.44 3.30
N ILE A 80 -16.55 -2.43 4.19
CA ILE A 80 -15.41 -2.85 5.00
C ILE A 80 -14.18 -3.15 4.14
N SER A 81 -14.36 -3.91 3.06
CA SER A 81 -13.27 -4.30 2.16
C SER A 81 -12.58 -3.09 1.51
N ILE A 82 -13.34 -2.08 1.13
CA ILE A 82 -12.81 -0.84 0.53
C ILE A 82 -12.06 -0.02 1.58
N ALA A 83 -12.59 0.09 2.80
CA ALA A 83 -11.91 0.79 3.88
C ALA A 83 -10.56 0.14 4.24
N ILE A 84 -10.47 -1.18 4.17
CA ILE A 84 -9.23 -1.93 4.36
C ILE A 84 -8.28 -1.70 3.18
N GLU A 85 -8.78 -1.83 1.94
CA GLU A 85 -7.97 -1.67 0.72
C GLU A 85 -7.35 -0.29 0.61
N ALA A 86 -8.07 0.76 0.99
CA ALA A 86 -7.57 2.13 0.98
C ALA A 86 -6.36 2.34 1.93
N GLY A 87 -6.18 1.48 2.92
CA GLY A 87 -5.04 1.48 3.84
C GLY A 87 -3.82 0.68 3.36
N GLN A 88 -3.81 0.17 2.14
CA GLN A 88 -2.72 -0.67 1.65
C GLN A 88 -1.66 0.07 0.81
N ALA A 89 -1.34 1.29 1.16
CA ALA A 89 -0.20 2.01 0.57
C ALA A 89 1.17 1.56 1.12
N ASP A 90 1.22 0.50 1.93
CA ASP A 90 2.42 -0.26 2.22
C ASP A 90 3.13 -0.73 0.94
N LEU A 91 2.39 -0.97 -0.15
CA LEU A 91 2.95 -1.27 -1.47
C LEU A 91 3.83 -0.13 -2.00
N PHE A 92 3.37 1.11 -1.90
CA PHE A 92 4.19 2.28 -2.28
C PHE A 92 5.45 2.36 -1.40
N LEU A 93 5.28 2.16 -0.10
CA LEU A 93 6.38 2.18 0.85
C LEU A 93 7.39 1.05 0.59
N CYS A 94 6.95 -0.15 0.22
CA CYS A 94 7.82 -1.25 -0.20
C CYS A 94 8.72 -0.86 -1.37
N SER A 95 8.17 -0.24 -2.42
CA SER A 95 8.96 0.25 -3.56
C SER A 95 9.96 1.32 -3.13
N TYR A 96 9.50 2.31 -2.36
CA TYR A 96 10.38 3.35 -1.81
C TYR A 96 11.54 2.77 -1.01
N LEU A 97 11.29 1.74 -0.20
CA LEU A 97 12.30 1.05 0.61
C LEU A 97 13.17 0.07 -0.20
N GLY A 98 12.91 -0.14 -1.49
CA GLY A 98 13.85 -0.81 -2.39
C GLY A 98 13.55 -2.28 -2.68
N ILE A 99 12.34 -2.77 -2.44
CA ILE A 99 12.01 -4.19 -2.69
C ILE A 99 12.16 -4.55 -4.17
N ASP A 100 11.78 -3.66 -5.08
CA ASP A 100 11.83 -3.93 -6.51
C ASP A 100 13.26 -4.20 -7.00
N GLN A 101 14.25 -3.44 -6.50
CA GLN A 101 15.65 -3.67 -6.81
C GLN A 101 16.16 -5.01 -6.25
N ALA A 102 15.61 -5.45 -5.11
CA ALA A 102 15.99 -6.71 -4.49
C ALA A 102 15.42 -7.92 -5.26
N VAL A 103 14.14 -7.87 -5.65
CA VAL A 103 13.44 -9.00 -6.29
C VAL A 103 13.55 -9.00 -7.82
N ARG A 104 13.88 -7.88 -8.44
CA ARG A 104 14.14 -7.72 -9.88
C ARG A 104 13.06 -8.27 -10.79
N GLY A 105 11.80 -8.06 -10.44
CA GLY A 105 10.65 -8.51 -11.22
C GLY A 105 10.40 -10.01 -11.22
N ARG A 106 11.04 -10.77 -10.33
CA ARG A 106 10.91 -12.23 -10.25
C ARG A 106 9.88 -12.70 -9.24
N ARG A 107 9.38 -11.80 -8.41
CA ARG A 107 8.48 -12.10 -7.30
C ARG A 107 7.34 -11.12 -7.24
N THR A 108 6.17 -11.62 -6.83
CA THR A 108 4.96 -10.82 -6.70
C THR A 108 4.47 -10.79 -5.25
N TYR A 109 3.82 -9.69 -4.91
CA TYR A 109 3.25 -9.47 -3.58
C TYR A 109 2.10 -10.44 -3.28
N ARG A 110 2.06 -10.91 -2.03
CA ARG A 110 0.91 -11.61 -1.44
C ARG A 110 0.78 -11.25 0.03
N LEU A 111 -0.43 -10.85 0.43
CA LEU A 111 -0.80 -10.74 1.83
C LEU A 111 -0.98 -12.14 2.41
N LEU A 112 -0.37 -12.39 3.56
CA LEU A 112 -0.43 -13.68 4.25
C LEU A 112 -1.38 -13.66 5.44
N ASP A 113 -1.29 -12.63 6.28
CA ASP A 113 -2.09 -12.51 7.49
C ASP A 113 -2.22 -11.06 7.94
N ALA A 114 -3.34 -10.74 8.57
CA ALA A 114 -3.57 -9.45 9.23
C ALA A 114 -4.78 -9.55 10.16
N ALA A 115 -4.75 -8.79 11.25
CA ALA A 115 -5.89 -8.59 12.14
C ALA A 115 -6.43 -7.18 11.99
N VAL A 116 -7.69 -7.04 11.58
CA VAL A 116 -8.36 -5.74 11.42
C VAL A 116 -9.42 -5.55 12.49
N THR A 117 -9.41 -4.38 13.12
CA THR A 117 -10.40 -3.97 14.12
C THR A 117 -11.09 -2.70 13.65
N PHE A 118 -12.40 -2.68 13.69
CA PHE A 118 -13.21 -1.48 13.44
C PHE A 118 -13.57 -0.84 14.78
N HIS A 119 -13.31 0.48 14.90
CA HIS A 119 -13.45 1.24 16.14
C HIS A 119 -14.70 2.14 16.15
N GLY A 120 -15.41 2.25 15.04
CA GLY A 120 -16.55 3.15 14.93
C GLY A 120 -17.38 2.88 13.69
N ARG A 121 -18.10 3.90 13.25
CA ARG A 121 -18.89 3.82 12.03
C ARG A 121 -18.03 3.64 10.77
N LEU A 122 -18.59 3.03 9.75
CA LEU A 122 -17.94 2.99 8.43
C LEU A 122 -17.90 4.40 7.82
N PRO A 123 -16.87 4.70 7.01
CA PRO A 123 -16.77 5.97 6.29
C PRO A 123 -17.98 6.18 5.36
N ARG A 124 -18.34 7.43 5.16
CA ARG A 124 -19.47 7.86 4.31
C ARG A 124 -19.06 9.08 3.48
N PRO A 125 -19.85 9.43 2.46
CA PRO A 125 -19.58 10.60 1.63
C PRO A 125 -19.28 11.87 2.43
N GLY A 126 -18.22 12.58 2.04
CA GLY A 126 -17.68 13.75 2.72
C GLY A 126 -16.60 13.45 3.75
N ASP A 127 -16.41 12.20 4.13
CA ASP A 127 -15.30 11.82 5.00
C ASP A 127 -13.98 11.78 4.22
N VAL A 128 -12.90 12.16 4.90
CA VAL A 128 -11.53 11.94 4.49
C VAL A 128 -10.91 10.95 5.47
N VAL A 129 -10.56 9.76 4.99
CA VAL A 129 -9.92 8.75 5.82
C VAL A 129 -8.42 8.89 5.69
N ARG A 130 -7.75 9.14 6.81
CA ARG A 130 -6.30 9.21 6.89
C ARG A 130 -5.75 7.90 7.40
N TYR A 131 -4.78 7.35 6.67
CA TYR A 131 -4.06 6.13 7.05
C TYR A 131 -2.62 6.46 7.43
N ASP A 132 -2.21 6.04 8.62
CA ASP A 132 -0.84 6.06 9.10
C ASP A 132 -0.30 4.62 9.03
N ILE A 133 0.51 4.34 8.03
CA ILE A 133 0.94 2.99 7.67
C ILE A 133 2.42 2.87 7.97
N ARG A 134 2.82 1.77 8.62
CA ARG A 134 4.21 1.50 9.00
C ARG A 134 4.62 0.12 8.55
N ILE A 135 5.81 0.04 7.97
CA ILE A 135 6.55 -1.22 7.82
C ILE A 135 7.55 -1.27 8.98
N ASP A 136 7.40 -2.28 9.82
CA ASP A 136 8.27 -2.45 10.98
C ASP A 136 9.62 -3.04 10.60
N ARG A 137 9.61 -4.03 9.71
CA ARG A 137 10.83 -4.70 9.22
C ARG A 137 10.56 -5.53 7.98
N PHE A 138 11.64 -5.76 7.22
CA PHE A 138 11.74 -6.84 6.24
C PHE A 138 12.53 -8.02 6.85
N VAL A 139 12.16 -9.22 6.46
CA VAL A 139 12.87 -10.46 6.81
C VAL A 139 13.13 -11.24 5.53
N ARG A 140 14.39 -11.62 5.31
CA ARG A 140 14.74 -12.51 4.21
C ARG A 140 14.85 -13.93 4.73
N GLN A 141 14.08 -14.83 4.14
CA GLN A 141 14.09 -16.26 4.42
C GLN A 141 14.46 -17.01 3.13
N GLY A 142 15.71 -17.43 3.00
CA GLY A 142 16.23 -17.91 1.73
C GLY A 142 16.23 -16.80 0.68
N GLU A 143 15.49 -17.02 -0.41
CA GLU A 143 15.29 -16.02 -1.47
C GLU A 143 13.96 -15.26 -1.32
N THR A 144 13.14 -15.61 -0.34
CA THR A 144 11.83 -14.99 -0.09
C THR A 144 11.97 -13.79 0.84
N TYR A 145 11.36 -12.67 0.46
CA TYR A 145 11.25 -11.49 1.30
C TYR A 145 9.87 -11.43 1.93
N LEU A 146 9.82 -11.34 3.26
CA LEU A 146 8.63 -11.04 4.04
C LEU A 146 8.76 -9.64 4.61
N PHE A 147 7.63 -8.99 4.87
CA PHE A 147 7.61 -7.76 5.65
C PHE A 147 6.42 -7.75 6.60
N PHE A 148 6.62 -7.04 7.71
CA PHE A 148 5.63 -6.90 8.77
C PHE A 148 5.18 -5.46 8.84
N PHE A 149 3.88 -5.25 8.88
CA PHE A 149 3.31 -3.92 8.79
C PHE A 149 2.04 -3.76 9.62
N GLN A 150 1.64 -2.52 9.81
CA GLN A 150 0.45 -2.13 10.53
C GLN A 150 -0.06 -0.80 10.03
N PHE A 151 -1.33 -0.48 10.25
CA PHE A 151 -1.84 0.84 10.02
C PHE A 151 -2.93 1.25 11.01
N ASP A 152 -3.12 2.56 11.16
CA ASP A 152 -4.24 3.20 11.82
C ASP A 152 -4.98 4.09 10.82
N GLY A 153 -6.30 3.90 10.71
CA GLY A 153 -7.20 4.72 9.92
C GLY A 153 -8.05 5.63 10.80
N THR A 154 -8.06 6.92 10.50
CA THR A 154 -8.79 7.93 11.28
C THR A 154 -9.62 8.84 10.38
N ILE A 155 -10.70 9.40 10.93
CA ILE A 155 -11.49 10.48 10.34
C ILE A 155 -11.52 11.62 11.35
N ASN A 156 -11.03 12.82 10.98
CA ASN A 156 -10.91 13.96 11.89
C ASN A 156 -10.20 13.63 13.20
N GLY A 157 -9.17 12.78 13.14
CA GLY A 157 -8.40 12.35 14.29
C GLY A 157 -9.04 11.23 15.12
N GLU A 158 -10.30 10.85 14.86
CA GLU A 158 -10.99 9.78 15.57
C GLU A 158 -10.72 8.41 14.90
N PRO A 159 -10.38 7.37 15.69
CA PRO A 159 -10.13 6.04 15.16
C PRO A 159 -11.34 5.46 14.43
N VAL A 160 -11.12 4.89 13.25
CA VAL A 160 -12.14 4.19 12.45
C VAL A 160 -11.81 2.72 12.32
N LEU A 161 -10.58 2.40 11.94
CA LEU A 161 -10.09 1.04 11.83
C LEU A 161 -8.60 0.98 12.11
N SER A 162 -8.13 -0.19 12.47
CA SER A 162 -6.70 -0.45 12.61
C SER A 162 -6.36 -1.84 12.08
N MET A 163 -5.16 -1.99 11.51
CA MET A 163 -4.59 -3.28 11.12
C MET A 163 -3.36 -3.54 11.98
N ARG A 164 -3.27 -4.76 12.49
CA ARG A 164 -2.15 -5.23 13.32
C ARG A 164 -1.68 -6.59 12.82
N ASN A 165 -0.45 -6.93 13.16
CA ASN A 165 0.17 -8.21 12.79
C ASN A 165 0.12 -8.49 11.29
N GLY A 166 0.15 -7.43 10.47
CA GLY A 166 0.23 -7.57 9.03
C GLY A 166 1.52 -8.29 8.65
N CYS A 167 1.38 -9.34 7.86
CA CYS A 167 2.49 -10.06 7.26
C CYS A 167 2.20 -10.25 5.79
N ALA A 168 3.12 -9.86 4.95
CA ALA A 168 3.06 -10.05 3.52
C ALA A 168 4.44 -10.43 2.99
N GLY A 169 4.49 -10.90 1.76
CA GLY A 169 5.74 -11.31 1.15
C GLY A 169 5.75 -11.23 -0.35
N PHE A 170 6.89 -11.57 -0.91
CA PHE A 170 7.17 -11.56 -2.34
C PHE A 170 7.58 -12.96 -2.78
N PHE A 171 6.76 -13.58 -3.63
CA PHE A 171 6.83 -14.99 -4.00
C PHE A 171 6.96 -15.17 -5.50
N THR A 172 7.62 -16.24 -5.92
CA THR A 172 7.62 -16.69 -7.31
C THR A 172 6.28 -17.33 -7.68
N ALA A 173 6.00 -17.45 -8.98
CA ALA A 173 4.82 -18.17 -9.45
C ALA A 173 4.78 -19.62 -8.95
N GLU A 174 5.93 -20.31 -8.97
CA GLU A 174 6.05 -21.69 -8.48
C GLU A 174 5.73 -21.83 -6.98
N GLU A 175 6.22 -20.90 -6.15
CA GLU A 175 5.93 -20.88 -4.71
C GLU A 175 4.44 -20.67 -4.44
N ILE A 176 3.74 -19.88 -5.27
CA ILE A 176 2.30 -19.62 -5.15
C ILE A 176 1.48 -20.85 -5.58
N GLU A 177 1.88 -21.55 -6.64
CA GLU A 177 1.17 -22.73 -7.14
C GLU A 177 1.26 -23.93 -6.19
N HIS A 178 2.29 -24.00 -5.36
CA HIS A 178 2.53 -25.08 -4.42
C HIS A 178 2.16 -24.79 -2.96
N SER A 179 1.52 -23.63 -2.71
CA SER A 179 1.10 -23.19 -1.35
C SER A 179 -0.30 -23.65 -0.96
#